data_7aa73802de4961b7218907ab8920589a
#
_entry.id   7aa73802de4961b7218907ab8920589a
#
_cell.length_a   1.000
_cell.length_b   1.000
_cell.length_c   1.000
_cell.angle_alpha   90.00
_cell.angle_beta   90.00
_cell.angle_gamma   90.00
#
_symmetry.space_group_name_H-M   'P 1'
#
loop_
_entity.id
_entity.type
_entity.pdbx_description
1 polymer ?
#
loop_
_entity_poly.entity_id
_entity_poly.type
_entity_poly.pdbx_seq_one_letter_code
_entity_poly.pdbx_strand_id
1 'polypeptide(L)'
;MARIAGVDLPNNKRGEIGLTYIFGIGRSSARKILEECGIDFDTKVSEWNDDQIAKIRSLIASEYKIEGELRSSVQMNIKRLMDIGCYRGIRHRLGLPVRGQSTKNNARTRKGKKKTVANKLKVKS
;
A
#
# COMPACT_ATOMS: atom_id res chain seq x y z
N MET A 1 -4.43 22.59 4.04
CA MET A 1 -4.47 21.18 3.63
C MET A 1 -3.99 20.30 4.77
N ALA A 2 -4.75 19.27 5.13
CA ALA A 2 -4.37 18.39 6.22
C ALA A 2 -3.20 17.51 5.80
N ARG A 3 -2.17 17.45 6.64
CA ARG A 3 -1.00 16.62 6.41
C ARG A 3 -0.80 15.66 7.58
N ILE A 4 -0.86 14.36 7.29
CA ILE A 4 -0.74 13.32 8.30
C ILE A 4 0.32 12.31 7.84
N ALA A 5 1.26 12.00 8.72
CA ALA A 5 2.35 11.07 8.43
C ALA A 5 3.15 11.44 7.17
N GLY A 6 3.30 12.73 6.91
CA GLY A 6 4.00 13.23 5.74
C GLY A 6 3.21 13.18 4.44
N VAL A 7 1.94 12.81 4.49
CA VAL A 7 1.06 12.72 3.31
C VAL A 7 0.04 13.84 3.34
N ASP A 8 -0.07 14.58 2.25
CA ASP A 8 -1.10 15.61 2.09
C ASP A 8 -2.41 14.95 1.69
N LEU A 9 -3.44 15.15 2.51
CA LEU A 9 -4.75 14.56 2.25
C LEU A 9 -5.59 15.47 1.35
N PRO A 10 -6.38 14.90 0.43
CA PRO A 10 -7.22 15.72 -0.45
C PRO A 10 -8.35 16.38 0.32
N ASN A 11 -8.47 17.71 0.19
CA ASN A 11 -9.48 18.48 0.91
C ASN A 11 -10.91 18.20 0.48
N ASN A 12 -11.10 17.83 -0.77
CA ASN A 12 -12.43 17.63 -1.35
C ASN A 12 -13.00 16.23 -1.12
N LYS A 13 -12.25 15.34 -0.47
CA LYS A 13 -12.71 13.98 -0.19
C LYS A 13 -13.22 13.88 1.25
N ARG A 14 -14.21 13.02 1.47
CA ARG A 14 -14.67 12.76 2.83
C ARG A 14 -13.59 12.00 3.62
N GLY A 15 -13.67 12.06 4.95
CA GLY A 15 -12.61 11.56 5.82
C GLY A 15 -12.23 10.11 5.59
N GLU A 16 -13.20 9.21 5.43
CA GLU A 16 -12.88 7.80 5.25
C GLU A 16 -12.13 7.51 3.93
N ILE A 17 -12.34 8.34 2.92
CA ILE A 17 -11.62 8.19 1.65
C ILE A 17 -10.28 8.92 1.70
N GLY A 18 -10.25 10.09 2.31
CA GLY A 18 -9.01 10.86 2.45
C GLY A 18 -7.92 10.11 3.18
N LEU A 19 -8.27 9.44 4.27
CA LEU A 19 -7.30 8.67 5.05
C LEU A 19 -6.70 7.49 4.27
N THR A 20 -7.40 6.96 3.29
CA THR A 20 -6.89 5.84 2.48
C THR A 20 -5.71 6.25 1.58
N TYR A 21 -5.43 7.54 1.45
CA TYR A 21 -4.26 8.02 0.72
C TYR A 21 -2.96 7.75 1.46
N ILE A 22 -3.04 7.42 2.74
CA ILE A 22 -1.87 7.04 3.54
C ILE A 22 -1.60 5.55 3.31
N PHE A 23 -0.36 5.21 2.94
CA PHE A 23 0.02 3.82 2.73
C PHE A 23 -0.09 3.04 4.04
N GLY A 24 -0.87 1.99 4.05
CA GLY A 24 -1.12 1.16 5.23
C GLY A 24 -2.48 1.40 5.86
N ILE A 25 -3.24 2.38 5.40
CA ILE A 25 -4.59 2.64 5.88
C ILE A 25 -5.57 2.40 4.74
N GLY A 26 -6.40 1.38 4.89
CA GLY A 26 -7.49 1.10 3.98
C GLY A 26 -8.78 1.70 4.50
N ARG A 27 -9.88 1.46 3.79
CA ARG A 27 -11.19 2.01 4.15
C ARG A 27 -11.66 1.55 5.53
N SER A 28 -11.46 0.29 5.87
CA SER A 28 -11.84 -0.26 7.19
C SER A 28 -11.04 0.38 8.32
N SER A 29 -9.74 0.52 8.13
CA SER A 29 -8.88 1.18 9.12
C SER A 29 -9.23 2.65 9.27
N ALA A 30 -9.54 3.33 8.17
CA ALA A 30 -9.96 4.73 8.18
C ALA A 30 -11.24 4.90 9.00
N ARG A 31 -12.22 4.01 8.84
CA ARG A 31 -13.45 4.04 9.63
C ARG A 31 -13.20 3.86 11.10
N LYS A 32 -12.34 2.92 11.48
CA LYS A 32 -11.98 2.70 12.88
C LYS A 32 -11.33 3.93 13.50
N ILE A 33 -10.42 4.54 12.77
CA ILE A 33 -9.72 5.75 13.23
C ILE A 33 -10.72 6.87 13.48
N LEU A 34 -11.61 7.12 12.53
CA LEU A 34 -12.61 8.19 12.65
C LEU A 34 -13.60 7.91 13.77
N GLU A 35 -14.01 6.66 13.93
CA GLU A 35 -14.93 6.25 15.00
C GLU A 35 -14.30 6.49 16.38
N GLU A 36 -13.04 6.12 16.58
CA GLU A 36 -12.34 6.33 17.84
C GLU A 36 -12.11 7.81 18.13
N CYS A 37 -11.94 8.62 17.10
CA CYS A 37 -11.78 10.07 17.26
C CYS A 37 -13.12 10.81 17.37
N GLY A 38 -14.23 10.12 17.19
CA GLY A 38 -15.55 10.73 17.27
C GLY A 38 -15.87 11.65 16.09
N ILE A 39 -15.32 11.36 14.93
CA ILE A 39 -15.51 12.15 13.70
C ILE A 39 -16.41 11.38 12.75
N ASP A 40 -17.38 12.08 12.13
CA ASP A 40 -18.26 11.48 11.13
C ASP A 40 -17.46 11.09 9.89
N PHE A 41 -17.75 9.91 9.34
CA PHE A 41 -17.10 9.36 8.15
C PHE A 41 -17.28 10.24 6.92
N ASP A 42 -18.43 10.90 6.82
CA ASP A 42 -18.79 11.69 5.65
C ASP A 42 -18.30 13.14 5.70
N THR A 43 -17.71 13.56 6.83
CA THR A 43 -17.13 14.89 6.96
C THR A 43 -15.91 15.01 6.05
N LYS A 44 -15.88 16.03 5.22
CA LYS A 44 -14.74 16.26 4.32
C LYS A 44 -13.49 16.64 5.11
N VAL A 45 -12.34 16.28 4.58
CA VAL A 45 -11.04 16.57 5.20
C VAL A 45 -10.88 18.07 5.46
N SER A 46 -11.37 18.91 4.54
CA SER A 46 -11.29 20.36 4.70
C SER A 46 -12.08 20.91 5.89
N GLU A 47 -13.05 20.15 6.38
CA GLU A 47 -13.90 20.56 7.51
C GLU A 47 -13.34 20.14 8.87
N TRP A 48 -12.25 19.40 8.90
CA TRP A 48 -11.61 19.00 10.15
C TRP A 48 -10.92 20.20 10.80
N ASN A 49 -11.10 20.32 12.12
CA ASN A 49 -10.36 21.35 12.88
C ASN A 49 -9.01 20.78 13.34
N ASP A 50 -8.17 21.65 13.90
CA ASP A 50 -6.83 21.27 14.32
C ASP A 50 -6.83 20.20 15.42
N ASP A 51 -7.80 20.25 16.34
CA ASP A 51 -7.92 19.27 17.42
C ASP A 51 -8.24 17.89 16.86
N GLN A 52 -9.13 17.79 15.88
CA GLN A 52 -9.48 16.54 15.23
C GLN A 52 -8.28 15.95 14.49
N ILE A 53 -7.55 16.80 13.78
CA ILE A 53 -6.35 16.36 13.06
C ILE A 53 -5.29 15.85 14.05
N ALA A 54 -5.11 16.54 15.17
CA ALA A 54 -4.18 16.12 16.21
C ALA A 54 -4.54 14.76 16.81
N LYS A 55 -5.82 14.51 17.06
CA LYS A 55 -6.31 13.21 17.55
C LYS A 55 -6.02 12.10 16.55
N ILE A 56 -6.29 12.34 15.28
CA ILE A 56 -6.03 11.36 14.22
C ILE A 56 -4.54 11.04 14.15
N ARG A 57 -3.68 12.07 14.18
CA ARG A 57 -2.22 11.89 14.15
C ARG A 57 -1.73 11.05 15.33
N SER A 58 -2.20 11.36 16.52
CA SER A 58 -1.82 10.62 17.74
C SER A 58 -2.21 9.17 17.66
N LEU A 59 -3.43 8.88 17.23
CA LEU A 59 -3.93 7.52 17.12
C LEU A 59 -3.14 6.72 16.09
N ILE A 60 -2.89 7.29 14.94
CA ILE A 60 -2.12 6.62 13.88
C ILE A 60 -0.69 6.34 14.37
N ALA A 61 -0.05 7.31 15.01
CA ALA A 61 1.32 7.15 15.49
C ALA A 61 1.44 6.04 16.55
N SER A 62 0.41 5.86 17.38
CA SER A 62 0.46 4.89 18.49
C SER A 62 0.04 3.48 18.09
N GLU A 63 -0.86 3.32 17.14
CA GLU A 63 -1.49 2.02 16.86
C GLU A 63 -1.24 1.46 15.45
N TYR A 64 -0.79 2.29 14.52
CA TYR A 64 -0.68 1.86 13.12
C TYR A 64 0.75 1.95 12.61
N LYS A 65 1.14 0.94 11.88
CA LYS A 65 2.40 0.93 11.12
C LYS A 65 2.05 1.34 9.69
N ILE A 66 2.60 2.46 9.26
CA ILE A 66 2.23 3.08 7.98
C ILE A 66 3.46 3.58 7.23
N GLU A 67 3.26 3.95 5.96
CA GLU A 67 4.24 4.60 5.10
C GLU A 67 5.59 3.92 5.10
N GLY A 68 6.68 4.65 5.29
CA GLY A 68 8.03 4.11 5.21
C GLY A 68 8.30 2.94 6.16
N GLU A 69 7.76 2.99 7.36
CA GLU A 69 7.91 1.92 8.34
C GLU A 69 7.24 0.63 7.86
N LEU A 70 6.03 0.75 7.31
CA LEU A 70 5.33 -0.40 6.75
C LEU A 70 6.04 -0.93 5.51
N ARG A 71 6.49 -0.05 4.62
CA ARG A 71 7.24 -0.45 3.42
C ARG A 71 8.50 -1.21 3.78
N SER A 72 9.25 -0.72 4.77
CA SER A 72 10.44 -1.40 5.27
C SER A 72 10.12 -2.77 5.84
N SER A 73 9.04 -2.88 6.59
CA SER A 73 8.58 -4.14 7.17
C SER A 73 8.24 -5.16 6.09
N VAL A 74 7.51 -4.74 5.06
CA VAL A 74 7.17 -5.61 3.94
C VAL A 74 8.42 -6.07 3.19
N GLN A 75 9.35 -5.16 2.92
CA GLN A 75 10.60 -5.49 2.26
C GLN A 75 11.43 -6.49 3.06
N MET A 76 11.51 -6.30 4.36
CA MET A 76 12.22 -7.23 5.25
C MET A 76 11.57 -8.60 5.26
N ASN A 77 10.24 -8.66 5.24
CA ASN A 77 9.52 -9.93 5.19
C ASN A 77 9.79 -10.68 3.89
N ILE A 78 9.82 -9.97 2.77
CA ILE A 78 10.15 -10.55 1.47
C ILE A 78 11.60 -11.05 1.46
N LYS A 79 12.51 -10.24 1.96
CA LYS A 79 13.93 -10.61 2.06
C LYS A 79 14.11 -11.87 2.89
N ARG A 80 13.40 -11.96 4.01
CA ARG A 80 13.44 -13.14 4.87
C ARG A 80 13.01 -14.41 4.12
N LEU A 81 11.94 -14.31 3.33
CA LEU A 81 11.48 -15.43 2.51
C LEU A 81 12.54 -15.86 1.49
N MET A 82 13.21 -14.90 0.88
CA MET A 82 14.29 -15.17 -0.08
C MET A 82 15.48 -15.83 0.60
N ASP A 83 15.87 -15.36 1.79
CA ASP A 83 17.01 -15.88 2.53
C ASP A 83 16.77 -17.31 3.00
N ILE A 84 15.55 -17.63 3.39
CA ILE A 84 15.16 -18.99 3.79
C ILE A 84 15.19 -19.95 2.59
N GLY A 85 14.99 -19.43 1.38
CA GLY A 85 14.96 -20.24 0.15
C GLY A 85 13.67 -21.01 -0.05
N CYS A 86 12.57 -20.59 0.59
CA CYS A 86 11.27 -21.24 0.39
C CYS A 86 10.69 -20.92 -0.99
N TYR A 87 9.64 -21.64 -1.38
CA TYR A 87 8.99 -21.43 -2.68
C TYR A 87 8.57 -19.97 -2.89
N ARG A 88 7.91 -19.36 -1.90
CA ARG A 88 7.48 -17.96 -2.00
C ARG A 88 8.66 -17.02 -2.22
N GLY A 89 9.76 -17.26 -1.52
CA GLY A 89 10.97 -16.44 -1.68
C GLY A 89 11.56 -16.54 -3.07
N ILE A 90 11.57 -17.72 -3.64
CA ILE A 90 12.05 -17.94 -5.01
C ILE A 90 11.15 -17.21 -6.00
N ARG A 91 9.84 -17.25 -5.80
CA ARG A 91 8.89 -16.54 -6.67
C ARG A 91 9.09 -15.02 -6.59
N HIS A 92 9.34 -14.48 -5.39
CA HIS A 92 9.66 -13.05 -5.25
C HIS A 92 10.95 -12.67 -5.96
N ARG A 93 11.96 -13.53 -5.86
CA ARG A 93 13.24 -13.28 -6.54
C ARG A 93 13.09 -13.22 -8.05
N LEU A 94 12.27 -14.11 -8.61
CA LEU A 94 12.04 -14.19 -10.04
C LEU A 94 11.01 -13.17 -10.55
N GLY A 95 10.32 -12.47 -9.65
CA GLY A 95 9.27 -11.53 -10.03
C GLY A 95 8.02 -12.21 -10.56
N LEU A 96 7.69 -13.40 -10.06
CA LEU A 96 6.55 -14.20 -10.49
C LEU A 96 5.47 -14.24 -9.40
N PRO A 97 4.21 -14.59 -9.77
CA PRO A 97 3.16 -14.74 -8.78
C PRO A 97 3.52 -15.77 -7.71
N VAL A 98 3.23 -15.45 -6.44
CA VAL A 98 3.64 -16.27 -5.30
C VAL A 98 2.56 -17.21 -4.80
N ARG A 99 1.32 -17.07 -5.27
CA ARG A 99 0.17 -17.84 -4.79
C ARG A 99 -0.31 -18.92 -5.74
N GLY A 100 0.56 -19.47 -6.54
CA GLY A 100 0.25 -20.58 -7.43
C GLY A 100 -0.56 -20.21 -8.67
N GLN A 101 -0.61 -18.94 -9.02
CA GLN A 101 -1.32 -18.49 -10.20
C GLN A 101 -0.59 -18.91 -11.47
N SER A 102 -1.37 -19.08 -12.56
CA SER A 102 -0.81 -19.42 -13.85
C SER A 102 0.08 -18.31 -14.38
N THR A 103 1.24 -18.68 -14.92
CA THR A 103 2.18 -17.72 -15.53
C THR A 103 2.22 -17.81 -17.04
N LYS A 104 1.52 -18.78 -17.60
CA LYS A 104 1.54 -19.06 -19.04
C LYS A 104 0.96 -17.90 -19.86
N ASN A 105 -0.14 -17.31 -19.41
CA ASN A 105 -0.87 -16.31 -20.20
C ASN A 105 -0.75 -14.90 -19.65
N ASN A 106 -1.10 -14.69 -18.39
CA ASN A 106 -1.27 -13.38 -17.79
C ASN A 106 -0.20 -13.11 -16.72
N ALA A 107 -0.59 -12.68 -15.53
CA ALA A 107 0.29 -12.34 -14.41
C ALA A 107 1.11 -11.06 -14.67
N ARG A 108 0.50 -10.10 -15.38
CA ARG A 108 1.19 -8.86 -15.75
C ARG A 108 1.53 -7.98 -14.55
N THR A 109 0.76 -8.03 -13.47
CA THR A 109 1.04 -7.24 -12.27
C THR A 109 2.43 -7.55 -11.71
N ARG A 110 2.82 -8.81 -11.70
CA ARG A 110 4.14 -9.21 -11.19
C ARG A 110 5.22 -9.15 -12.27
N LYS A 111 4.90 -9.60 -13.47
CA LYS A 111 5.85 -9.64 -14.58
C LYS A 111 6.10 -8.26 -15.20
N GLY A 112 5.16 -7.34 -15.03
CA GLY A 112 5.20 -6.05 -15.69
C GLY A 112 4.62 -6.11 -17.10
N LYS A 113 4.83 -5.07 -17.87
CA LYS A 113 4.33 -4.99 -19.24
C LYS A 113 4.97 -6.05 -20.13
N LYS A 114 4.24 -6.47 -21.16
CA LYS A 114 4.78 -7.38 -22.16
C LYS A 114 5.99 -6.75 -22.83
N LYS A 115 7.05 -7.53 -22.95
CA LYS A 115 8.26 -7.11 -23.63
C LYS A 115 8.46 -7.98 -24.87
N THR A 116 8.48 -7.35 -26.02
CA THR A 116 8.78 -8.05 -27.27
C THR A 116 10.28 -8.12 -27.46
N VAL A 117 10.79 -9.33 -27.64
CA VAL A 117 12.23 -9.52 -27.90
C VAL A 117 12.46 -9.46 -29.40
N ALA A 118 12.85 -8.30 -29.88
CA ALA A 118 13.02 -8.06 -31.31
C ALA A 118 14.02 -9.00 -32.00
N ASN A 119 15.06 -9.40 -31.29
CA ASN A 119 16.11 -10.24 -31.85
C ASN A 119 15.85 -11.73 -31.72
N LYS A 120 14.73 -12.12 -31.15
CA LYS A 120 14.42 -13.53 -30.89
C LYS A 120 14.34 -14.35 -32.18
N LEU A 121 13.73 -13.77 -33.21
CA LEU A 121 13.64 -14.40 -34.53
C LEU A 121 15.00 -14.48 -35.23
N LYS A 122 15.83 -13.46 -35.09
CA LYS A 122 17.18 -13.43 -35.66
C LYS A 122 18.06 -14.51 -35.04
N VAL A 123 17.93 -14.74 -33.76
CA VAL A 123 18.69 -15.79 -33.05
C VAL A 123 18.32 -17.17 -33.57
N LYS A 124 17.08 -17.37 -33.95
CA LYS A 124 16.60 -18.66 -34.46
C LYS A 124 16.94 -18.88 -35.91
N SER A 125 17.15 -17.82 -36.64
CA SER A 125 17.53 -17.93 -38.04
C SER A 125 19.04 -17.96 -38.19
#